data_a1ebbca56997ccceaa662b0b1bb71f26
#
_entry.id   a1ebbca56997ccceaa662b0b1bb71f26
#
_cell.length_a   1.000
_cell.length_b   1.000
_cell.length_c   1.000
_cell.angle_alpha   90.00
_cell.angle_beta   90.00
_cell.angle_gamma   90.00
#
_symmetry.space_group_name_H-M   'P 1'
#
loop_
_entity.id
_entity.type
_entity.pdbx_description
1 polymer ?
#
loop_
_entity_poly.entity_id
_entity_poly.type
_entity_poly.pdbx_seq_one_letter_code
_entity_poly.pdbx_strand_id
1 'polypeptide(L)'
;MAKRKILVDSTRRELEAHGTETFPMTVNHDDLWSFEGKNVPIHWHNDLEISLPREGEAIYQVYQKSYRVRPGEGLLLNRNVPHSCSSPRNERALYSTILVRPDFLYGDFGSDVERNCFRPFLQNSAVPCIHLTEADENGKEILQKLNQVETVFDQKSFCYELKIKGLLCEVFSMILYAHRQELTKFIPANQQELERLEKMLNYLNLHFAEVISL
;
A
#
# COMPACT_ATOMS: atom_id res chain seq x y z
N MET A 1 -29.40 -0.85 -5.67
CA MET A 1 -28.33 -1.52 -4.91
C MET A 1 -27.97 -0.66 -3.70
N ALA A 2 -27.67 -1.26 -2.55
CA ALA A 2 -27.15 -0.50 -1.39
C ALA A 2 -25.79 0.12 -1.77
N LYS A 3 -25.57 1.35 -1.33
CA LYS A 3 -24.28 2.04 -1.54
C LYS A 3 -23.22 1.43 -0.63
N ARG A 4 -22.00 1.29 -1.16
CA ARG A 4 -20.83 0.83 -0.40
C ARG A 4 -20.39 1.90 0.60
N LYS A 5 -19.92 1.48 1.76
CA LYS A 5 -19.37 2.34 2.81
C LYS A 5 -18.04 1.77 3.25
N ILE A 6 -17.06 2.63 3.46
CA ILE A 6 -15.85 2.25 4.19
C ILE A 6 -16.20 2.27 5.68
N LEU A 7 -16.08 1.12 6.33
CA LEU A 7 -16.31 0.99 7.77
C LEU A 7 -15.04 1.40 8.52
N VAL A 8 -15.15 2.39 9.38
CA VAL A 8 -14.03 2.92 10.14
C VAL A 8 -14.34 3.01 11.63
N ASP A 9 -13.31 2.95 12.46
CA ASP A 9 -13.41 3.23 13.91
C ASP A 9 -13.42 4.75 14.20
N SER A 10 -13.38 5.12 15.48
CA SER A 10 -13.37 6.52 15.94
C SER A 10 -12.14 7.31 15.49
N THR A 11 -11.03 6.63 15.12
CA THR A 11 -9.79 7.24 14.61
C THR A 11 -9.74 7.33 13.10
N ARG A 12 -10.80 6.91 12.40
CA ARG A 12 -10.87 6.75 10.95
C ARG A 12 -10.03 5.59 10.41
N ARG A 13 -9.61 4.65 11.26
CA ARG A 13 -8.98 3.43 10.79
C ARG A 13 -10.03 2.52 10.17
N GLU A 14 -9.72 2.00 8.98
CA GLU A 14 -10.56 1.04 8.29
C GLU A 14 -10.62 -0.28 9.07
N LEU A 15 -11.83 -0.84 9.18
CA LEU A 15 -12.08 -2.09 9.91
C LEU A 15 -12.12 -3.32 8.99
N GLU A 16 -12.21 -3.11 7.69
CA GLU A 16 -12.20 -4.19 6.70
C GLU A 16 -10.78 -4.75 6.57
N ALA A 17 -10.65 -6.08 6.59
CA ALA A 17 -9.38 -6.75 6.34
C ALA A 17 -9.19 -6.98 4.84
N HIS A 18 -8.00 -6.70 4.34
CA HIS A 18 -7.66 -6.88 2.93
C HIS A 18 -6.90 -8.18 2.72
N GLY A 19 -7.51 -9.10 1.96
CA GLY A 19 -6.99 -10.45 1.75
C GLY A 19 -7.26 -11.40 2.91
N THR A 20 -6.41 -12.40 3.07
CA THR A 20 -6.51 -13.42 4.13
C THR A 20 -5.20 -13.47 4.93
N GLU A 21 -5.20 -14.17 6.07
CA GLU A 21 -3.97 -14.37 6.86
C GLU A 21 -2.86 -15.08 6.06
N THR A 22 -3.23 -15.99 5.19
CA THR A 22 -2.28 -16.77 4.38
C THR A 22 -1.94 -16.12 3.04
N PHE A 23 -2.77 -15.17 2.58
CA PHE A 23 -2.54 -14.36 1.38
C PHE A 23 -3.01 -12.92 1.63
N PRO A 24 -2.17 -12.12 2.34
CA PRO A 24 -2.56 -10.82 2.86
C PRO A 24 -2.46 -9.71 1.79
N MET A 25 -3.20 -9.87 0.72
CA MET A 25 -3.38 -8.88 -0.34
C MET A 25 -4.71 -9.10 -1.06
N THR A 26 -5.20 -8.05 -1.68
CA THR A 26 -6.38 -8.11 -2.55
C THR A 26 -6.26 -7.14 -3.71
N VAL A 27 -7.00 -7.39 -4.77
CA VAL A 27 -7.27 -6.45 -5.86
C VAL A 27 -8.77 -6.18 -5.87
N ASN A 28 -9.14 -4.90 -5.79
CA ASN A 28 -10.53 -4.48 -5.92
C ASN A 28 -10.69 -3.70 -7.23
N HIS A 29 -11.85 -3.88 -7.86
CA HIS A 29 -12.28 -3.10 -9.03
C HIS A 29 -13.50 -2.27 -8.62
N ASP A 30 -13.31 -0.98 -8.49
CA ASP A 30 -14.28 -0.09 -7.89
C ASP A 30 -14.78 1.00 -8.84
N ASP A 31 -16.02 1.39 -8.63
CA ASP A 31 -16.64 2.57 -9.22
C ASP A 31 -16.91 3.57 -8.09
N LEU A 32 -16.37 4.77 -8.17
CA LEU A 32 -16.62 5.81 -7.17
C LEU A 32 -18.13 6.07 -6.98
N TRP A 33 -18.94 5.86 -8.01
CA TRP A 33 -20.39 6.00 -7.90
C TRP A 33 -21.07 4.89 -7.11
N SER A 34 -20.38 3.79 -6.84
CA SER A 34 -20.89 2.73 -5.96
C SER A 34 -20.86 3.13 -4.47
N PHE A 35 -20.00 4.08 -4.11
CA PHE A 35 -19.88 4.56 -2.73
C PHE A 35 -20.96 5.59 -2.35
N GLU A 36 -21.27 5.69 -1.07
CA GLU A 36 -22.14 6.74 -0.52
C GLU A 36 -21.44 8.09 -0.72
N GLY A 37 -22.19 9.08 -1.27
CA GLY A 37 -21.60 10.38 -1.62
C GLY A 37 -20.72 10.38 -2.87
N LYS A 38 -20.61 9.27 -3.60
CA LYS A 38 -19.78 9.11 -4.81
C LYS A 38 -18.29 9.43 -4.59
N ASN A 39 -17.81 9.13 -3.39
CA ASN A 39 -16.42 9.28 -3.00
C ASN A 39 -16.06 8.24 -1.93
N VAL A 40 -14.76 7.99 -1.77
CA VAL A 40 -14.20 7.27 -0.64
C VAL A 40 -13.87 8.28 0.45
N PRO A 41 -14.53 8.24 1.62
CA PRO A 41 -14.28 9.20 2.69
C PRO A 41 -12.86 9.04 3.26
N ILE A 42 -12.41 10.03 4.03
CA ILE A 42 -11.10 9.96 4.68
C ILE A 42 -11.02 8.78 5.63
N HIS A 43 -10.00 7.95 5.43
CA HIS A 43 -9.69 6.78 6.24
C HIS A 43 -8.18 6.50 6.16
N TRP A 44 -7.72 5.51 6.94
CA TRP A 44 -6.36 4.98 6.88
C TRP A 44 -6.36 3.50 7.27
N HIS A 45 -5.36 2.77 6.78
CA HIS A 45 -5.14 1.34 7.06
C HIS A 45 -3.65 1.01 7.12
N ASN A 46 -3.32 -0.21 7.58
CA ASN A 46 -1.93 -0.65 7.73
C ASN A 46 -1.31 -1.20 6.43
N ASP A 47 -2.11 -1.37 5.38
CA ASP A 47 -1.67 -1.90 4.11
C ASP A 47 -1.05 -0.81 3.24
N LEU A 48 -0.16 -1.21 2.34
CA LEU A 48 0.21 -0.40 1.19
C LEU A 48 -0.93 -0.46 0.18
N GLU A 49 -1.31 0.68 -0.38
CA GLU A 49 -2.34 0.76 -1.42
C GLU A 49 -1.73 1.29 -2.71
N ILE A 50 -1.99 0.60 -3.82
CA ILE A 50 -1.67 1.11 -5.16
C ILE A 50 -2.98 1.27 -5.90
N SER A 51 -3.32 2.52 -6.20
CA SER A 51 -4.54 2.84 -6.93
C SER A 51 -4.24 3.15 -8.38
N LEU A 52 -5.03 2.57 -9.29
CA LEU A 52 -4.86 2.60 -10.74
C LEU A 52 -6.19 2.99 -11.39
N PRO A 53 -6.41 4.27 -11.72
CA PRO A 53 -7.59 4.69 -12.48
C PRO A 53 -7.66 3.99 -13.84
N ARG A 54 -8.86 3.53 -14.22
CA ARG A 54 -9.14 2.82 -15.47
C ARG A 54 -9.98 3.66 -16.42
N GLU A 55 -10.93 4.41 -15.84
CA GLU A 55 -11.83 5.31 -16.59
C GLU A 55 -12.10 6.54 -15.72
N GLY A 56 -12.09 7.71 -16.31
CA GLY A 56 -12.21 8.97 -15.60
C GLY A 56 -10.95 9.32 -14.80
N GLU A 57 -11.02 10.37 -14.00
CA GLU A 57 -9.91 10.84 -13.15
C GLU A 57 -10.24 10.63 -11.68
N ALA A 58 -9.25 10.19 -10.90
CA ALA A 58 -9.32 10.11 -9.45
C ALA A 58 -8.54 11.26 -8.81
N ILE A 59 -9.11 11.89 -7.79
CA ILE A 59 -8.45 12.92 -6.98
C ILE A 59 -8.27 12.36 -5.58
N TYR A 60 -7.02 12.08 -5.23
CA TYR A 60 -6.63 11.65 -3.89
C TYR A 60 -6.25 12.84 -3.05
N GLN A 61 -6.87 12.96 -1.88
CA GLN A 61 -6.42 13.89 -0.85
C GLN A 61 -5.56 13.12 0.14
N VAL A 62 -4.27 13.46 0.23
CA VAL A 62 -3.30 12.86 1.16
C VAL A 62 -2.75 13.97 2.03
N TYR A 63 -3.11 13.96 3.31
CA TYR A 63 -2.92 15.10 4.21
C TYR A 63 -3.48 16.39 3.59
N GLN A 64 -2.62 17.39 3.37
CA GLN A 64 -2.98 18.72 2.80
C GLN A 64 -2.74 18.80 1.29
N LYS A 65 -2.30 17.72 0.63
CA LYS A 65 -1.99 17.70 -0.80
C LYS A 65 -3.02 16.91 -1.57
N SER A 66 -3.37 17.41 -2.76
CA SER A 66 -4.23 16.73 -3.72
C SER A 66 -3.41 16.17 -4.86
N TYR A 67 -3.65 14.92 -5.20
CA TYR A 67 -3.02 14.22 -6.32
C TYR A 67 -4.10 13.86 -7.33
N ARG A 68 -3.98 14.39 -8.54
CA ARG A 68 -4.84 14.01 -9.66
C ARG A 68 -4.18 12.85 -10.40
N VAL A 69 -4.86 11.74 -10.47
CA VAL A 69 -4.37 10.49 -11.08
C VAL A 69 -5.31 10.13 -12.23
N ARG A 70 -4.74 9.88 -13.40
CA ARG A 70 -5.45 9.59 -14.64
C ARG A 70 -5.28 8.13 -15.05
N PRO A 71 -6.12 7.63 -15.97
CA PRO A 71 -5.84 6.35 -16.63
C PRO A 71 -4.42 6.32 -17.23
N GLY A 72 -3.68 5.22 -16.97
CA GLY A 72 -2.26 5.11 -17.32
C GLY A 72 -1.29 5.61 -16.25
N GLU A 73 -1.80 6.19 -15.17
CA GLU A 73 -1.03 6.58 -13.99
C GLU A 73 -1.43 5.73 -12.78
N GLY A 74 -0.68 5.83 -11.68
CA GLY A 74 -1.00 5.20 -10.41
C GLY A 74 -0.59 6.05 -9.22
N LEU A 75 -1.15 5.74 -8.06
CA LEU A 75 -0.74 6.33 -6.79
C LEU A 75 -0.45 5.22 -5.78
N LEU A 76 0.80 5.12 -5.35
CA LEU A 76 1.18 4.30 -4.21
C LEU A 76 1.01 5.11 -2.93
N LEU A 77 0.16 4.66 -2.03
CA LEU A 77 -0.04 5.18 -0.68
C LEU A 77 0.73 4.34 0.32
N ASN A 78 1.46 5.00 1.21
CA ASN A 78 2.16 4.33 2.29
C ASN A 78 1.17 3.93 3.39
N ARG A 79 1.55 2.95 4.21
CA ARG A 79 0.73 2.51 5.36
C ARG A 79 0.46 3.66 6.34
N ASN A 80 -0.68 3.58 7.02
CA ASN A 80 -1.07 4.53 8.08
C ASN A 80 -1.19 5.99 7.61
N VAL A 81 -1.32 6.21 6.31
CA VAL A 81 -1.48 7.55 5.73
C VAL A 81 -2.97 7.85 5.56
N PRO A 82 -3.51 8.89 6.23
CA PRO A 82 -4.88 9.30 6.01
C PRO A 82 -5.08 9.81 4.58
N HIS A 83 -6.06 9.23 3.89
CA HIS A 83 -6.37 9.58 2.51
C HIS A 83 -7.87 9.47 2.22
N SER A 84 -8.29 10.12 1.14
CA SER A 84 -9.63 10.00 0.56
C SER A 84 -9.54 10.03 -0.96
N CYS A 85 -10.58 9.54 -1.63
CA CYS A 85 -10.65 9.56 -3.09
C CYS A 85 -11.98 10.12 -3.58
N SER A 86 -11.92 10.99 -4.57
CA SER A 86 -13.08 11.57 -5.26
C SER A 86 -12.80 11.70 -6.75
N SER A 87 -13.78 12.14 -7.52
CA SER A 87 -13.59 12.47 -8.93
C SER A 87 -13.86 13.96 -9.19
N PRO A 88 -13.26 14.55 -10.23
CA PRO A 88 -13.60 15.92 -10.63
C PRO A 88 -15.09 16.05 -10.90
N ARG A 89 -15.74 17.10 -10.41
CA ARG A 89 -17.16 17.41 -10.67
C ARG A 89 -18.13 16.24 -10.36
N ASN A 90 -17.74 15.30 -9.49
CA ASN A 90 -18.49 14.05 -9.26
C ASN A 90 -18.76 13.23 -10.54
N GLU A 91 -17.86 13.29 -11.51
CA GLU A 91 -17.90 12.42 -12.68
C GLU A 91 -17.69 10.95 -12.31
N ARG A 92 -18.09 10.03 -13.17
CA ARG A 92 -17.83 8.62 -12.93
C ARG A 92 -16.34 8.33 -13.10
N ALA A 93 -15.78 7.59 -12.15
CA ALA A 93 -14.41 7.09 -12.25
C ALA A 93 -14.36 5.62 -11.83
N LEU A 94 -13.79 4.80 -12.70
CA LEU A 94 -13.48 3.39 -12.44
C LEU A 94 -12.01 3.29 -12.09
N TYR A 95 -11.69 2.54 -11.07
CA TYR A 95 -10.30 2.33 -10.65
C TYR A 95 -10.13 0.97 -10.02
N SER A 96 -8.91 0.48 -10.04
CA SER A 96 -8.51 -0.72 -9.32
C SER A 96 -7.61 -0.32 -8.17
N THR A 97 -7.71 -1.04 -7.06
CA THR A 97 -6.78 -0.91 -5.93
C THR A 97 -6.11 -2.24 -5.64
N ILE A 98 -4.80 -2.23 -5.53
CA ILE A 98 -3.99 -3.33 -5.02
C ILE A 98 -3.65 -2.98 -3.58
N LEU A 99 -4.22 -3.71 -2.63
CA LEU A 99 -3.96 -3.57 -1.21
C LEU A 99 -3.07 -4.74 -0.77
N VAL A 100 -1.96 -4.44 -0.15
CA VAL A 100 -0.99 -5.47 0.25
C VAL A 100 -0.37 -5.16 1.60
N ARG A 101 -0.43 -6.13 2.49
CA ARG A 101 0.25 -6.04 3.79
C ARG A 101 1.77 -6.09 3.58
N PRO A 102 2.54 -5.15 4.15
CA PRO A 102 3.98 -5.04 3.86
C PRO A 102 4.78 -6.31 4.14
N ASP A 103 4.43 -7.09 5.17
CA ASP A 103 5.10 -8.34 5.52
C ASP A 103 4.95 -9.44 4.46
N PHE A 104 3.92 -9.39 3.62
CA PHE A 104 3.83 -10.26 2.44
C PHE A 104 5.04 -10.08 1.51
N LEU A 105 5.60 -8.88 1.44
CA LEU A 105 6.70 -8.54 0.54
C LEU A 105 8.07 -8.79 1.18
N TYR A 106 8.28 -8.33 2.41
CA TYR A 106 9.59 -8.43 3.06
C TYR A 106 9.79 -9.69 3.91
N GLY A 107 8.71 -10.45 4.18
CA GLY A 107 8.76 -11.66 5.02
C GLY A 107 8.89 -11.33 6.50
N ASP A 108 9.90 -11.89 7.16
CA ASP A 108 10.07 -11.75 8.60
C ASP A 108 10.48 -10.33 9.00
N PHE A 109 9.91 -9.85 10.10
CA PHE A 109 10.32 -8.62 10.74
C PHE A 109 11.78 -8.71 11.19
N GLY A 110 12.57 -7.68 10.93
CA GLY A 110 14.00 -7.66 11.20
C GLY A 110 14.87 -8.37 10.15
N SER A 111 14.28 -8.87 9.04
CA SER A 111 15.06 -9.36 7.90
C SER A 111 15.84 -8.24 7.22
N ASP A 112 16.88 -8.57 6.45
CA ASP A 112 17.64 -7.56 5.70
C ASP A 112 16.76 -6.81 4.69
N VAL A 113 15.79 -7.49 4.07
CA VAL A 113 14.84 -6.86 3.15
C VAL A 113 13.95 -5.85 3.88
N GLU A 114 13.45 -6.21 5.05
CA GLU A 114 12.66 -5.29 5.87
C GLU A 114 13.50 -4.10 6.29
N ARG A 115 14.67 -4.32 6.92
CA ARG A 115 15.52 -3.27 7.49
C ARG A 115 16.09 -2.32 6.43
N ASN A 116 16.60 -2.87 5.33
CA ASN A 116 17.38 -2.10 4.36
C ASN A 116 16.53 -1.52 3.21
N CYS A 117 15.39 -2.16 2.90
CA CYS A 117 14.55 -1.75 1.78
C CYS A 117 13.22 -1.13 2.23
N PHE A 118 12.43 -1.86 3.02
CA PHE A 118 11.07 -1.43 3.35
C PHE A 118 10.97 -0.46 4.52
N ARG A 119 11.74 -0.65 5.58
CA ARG A 119 11.68 0.21 6.78
C ARG A 119 11.92 1.68 6.47
N PRO A 120 12.95 2.07 5.68
CA PRO A 120 13.18 3.46 5.31
C PRO A 120 11.99 4.10 4.58
N PHE A 121 11.19 3.32 3.87
CA PHE A 121 9.98 3.78 3.20
C PHE A 121 8.77 3.80 4.16
N LEU A 122 8.50 2.66 4.82
CA LEU A 122 7.32 2.49 5.66
C LEU A 122 7.24 3.46 6.85
N GLN A 123 8.39 3.93 7.34
CA GLN A 123 8.47 4.87 8.46
C GLN A 123 8.70 6.31 8.03
N ASN A 124 8.82 6.57 6.72
CA ASN A 124 9.12 7.90 6.20
C ASN A 124 7.85 8.73 6.02
N SER A 125 7.53 9.56 7.00
CA SER A 125 6.39 10.48 6.93
C SER A 125 6.55 11.58 5.86
N ALA A 126 7.75 11.82 5.35
CA ALA A 126 7.99 12.77 4.26
C ALA A 126 7.61 12.19 2.89
N VAL A 127 7.47 10.84 2.79
CA VAL A 127 7.04 10.15 1.57
C VAL A 127 5.73 9.40 1.85
N PRO A 128 4.61 10.12 2.05
CA PRO A 128 3.32 9.49 2.35
C PRO A 128 2.72 8.77 1.13
N CYS A 129 3.08 9.20 -0.06
CA CYS A 129 2.64 8.58 -1.32
C CYS A 129 3.65 8.86 -2.43
N ILE A 130 3.57 8.04 -3.49
CA ILE A 130 4.38 8.17 -4.70
C ILE A 130 3.44 8.14 -5.91
N HIS A 131 3.50 9.18 -6.74
CA HIS A 131 2.76 9.25 -7.99
C HIS A 131 3.53 8.49 -9.07
N LEU A 132 2.92 7.46 -9.63
CA LEU A 132 3.49 6.60 -10.67
C LEU A 132 2.99 7.10 -12.04
N THR A 133 3.91 7.42 -12.94
CA THR A 133 3.59 7.94 -14.27
C THR A 133 4.45 7.25 -15.32
N GLU A 134 4.04 7.31 -16.58
CA GLU A 134 4.82 6.82 -17.73
C GLU A 134 5.87 7.84 -18.20
N ALA A 135 6.31 8.77 -17.34
CA ALA A 135 7.24 9.84 -17.72
C ALA A 135 8.63 9.32 -18.16
N ASP A 136 8.99 8.13 -17.68
CA ASP A 136 10.23 7.42 -18.07
C ASP A 136 9.96 5.92 -18.21
N GLU A 137 10.96 5.19 -18.74
CA GLU A 137 10.85 3.75 -18.96
C GLU A 137 10.65 2.96 -17.66
N ASN A 138 11.21 3.44 -16.54
CA ASN A 138 11.05 2.79 -15.24
C ASN A 138 9.60 2.87 -14.76
N GLY A 139 8.99 4.05 -14.83
CA GLY A 139 7.57 4.24 -14.47
C GLY A 139 6.63 3.43 -15.37
N LYS A 140 6.91 3.38 -16.66
CA LYS A 140 6.16 2.57 -17.61
C LYS A 140 6.24 1.07 -17.29
N GLU A 141 7.43 0.56 -16.99
CA GLU A 141 7.62 -0.85 -16.60
C GLU A 141 6.89 -1.17 -15.28
N ILE A 142 6.95 -0.28 -14.28
CA ILE A 142 6.21 -0.42 -13.02
C ILE A 142 4.72 -0.57 -13.29
N LEU A 143 4.13 0.34 -14.07
CA LEU A 143 2.70 0.32 -14.38
C LEU A 143 2.29 -0.92 -15.18
N GLN A 144 3.13 -1.39 -16.11
CA GLN A 144 2.91 -2.65 -16.83
C GLN A 144 2.90 -3.86 -15.88
N LYS A 145 3.85 -3.93 -14.92
CA LYS A 145 3.89 -5.02 -13.93
C LYS A 145 2.66 -4.97 -12.99
N LEU A 146 2.20 -3.79 -12.60
CA LEU A 146 0.98 -3.64 -11.80
C LEU A 146 -0.26 -4.12 -12.56
N ASN A 147 -0.37 -3.84 -13.85
CA ASN A 147 -1.44 -4.39 -14.69
C ASN A 147 -1.35 -5.92 -14.82
N GLN A 148 -0.14 -6.50 -14.83
CA GLN A 148 0.03 -7.94 -14.77
C GLN A 148 -0.41 -8.52 -13.42
N VAL A 149 -0.16 -7.84 -12.29
CA VAL A 149 -0.63 -8.26 -10.96
C VAL A 149 -2.16 -8.42 -10.98
N GLU A 150 -2.90 -7.42 -11.48
CA GLU A 150 -4.36 -7.49 -11.59
C GLU A 150 -4.81 -8.66 -12.46
N THR A 151 -4.22 -8.77 -13.67
CA THR A 151 -4.57 -9.85 -14.60
C THR A 151 -4.36 -11.23 -13.96
N VAL A 152 -3.23 -11.41 -13.28
CA VAL A 152 -2.89 -12.68 -12.60
C VAL A 152 -3.83 -12.94 -11.42
N PHE A 153 -4.19 -11.88 -10.66
CA PHE A 153 -5.13 -11.99 -9.54
C PHE A 153 -6.54 -12.38 -10.02
N ASP A 154 -7.02 -11.81 -11.11
CA ASP A 154 -8.35 -12.11 -11.65
C ASP A 154 -8.43 -13.52 -12.24
N GLN A 155 -7.37 -13.99 -12.89
CA GLN A 155 -7.31 -15.34 -13.49
C GLN A 155 -7.17 -16.47 -12.47
N LYS A 156 -6.52 -16.25 -11.35
CA LYS A 156 -6.26 -17.23 -10.27
C LYS A 156 -5.75 -18.57 -10.78
N SER A 157 -4.82 -18.54 -11.75
CA SER A 157 -4.18 -19.74 -12.30
C SER A 157 -3.30 -20.42 -11.25
N PHE A 158 -2.88 -21.66 -11.51
CA PHE A 158 -1.95 -22.35 -10.61
C PHE A 158 -0.71 -21.51 -10.29
N CYS A 159 -0.33 -21.44 -9.01
CA CYS A 159 0.77 -20.62 -8.48
C CYS A 159 0.61 -19.09 -8.68
N TYR A 160 -0.63 -18.58 -8.84
CA TYR A 160 -0.86 -17.15 -9.02
C TYR A 160 -0.35 -16.31 -7.84
N GLU A 161 -0.43 -16.82 -6.62
CA GLU A 161 0.05 -16.15 -5.41
C GLU A 161 1.56 -15.90 -5.47
N LEU A 162 2.33 -16.91 -5.88
CA LEU A 162 3.78 -16.80 -6.03
C LEU A 162 4.15 -15.82 -7.14
N LYS A 163 3.42 -15.86 -8.28
CA LYS A 163 3.63 -14.95 -9.38
C LYS A 163 3.33 -13.51 -9.00
N ILE A 164 2.25 -13.25 -8.29
CA ILE A 164 1.90 -11.93 -7.77
C ILE A 164 2.99 -11.43 -6.82
N LYS A 165 3.43 -12.26 -5.88
CA LYS A 165 4.51 -11.89 -4.95
C LYS A 165 5.78 -11.50 -5.69
N GLY A 166 6.19 -12.27 -6.69
CA GLY A 166 7.34 -11.95 -7.53
C GLY A 166 7.20 -10.60 -8.24
N LEU A 167 6.07 -10.37 -8.91
CA LEU A 167 5.78 -9.11 -9.61
C LEU A 167 5.80 -7.90 -8.65
N LEU A 168 5.16 -8.02 -7.48
CA LEU A 168 5.15 -6.95 -6.49
C LEU A 168 6.55 -6.70 -5.90
N CYS A 169 7.35 -7.74 -5.63
CA CYS A 169 8.74 -7.56 -5.19
C CYS A 169 9.57 -6.81 -6.25
N GLU A 170 9.42 -7.10 -7.54
CA GLU A 170 10.06 -6.36 -8.62
C GLU A 170 9.60 -4.90 -8.65
N VAL A 171 8.28 -4.65 -8.62
CA VAL A 171 7.69 -3.29 -8.58
C VAL A 171 8.26 -2.48 -7.42
N PHE A 172 8.23 -3.04 -6.20
CA PHE A 172 8.74 -2.32 -5.02
C PHE A 172 10.25 -2.10 -5.09
N SER A 173 11.01 -3.05 -5.61
CA SER A 173 12.47 -2.86 -5.80
C SER A 173 12.76 -1.68 -6.74
N MET A 174 12.01 -1.54 -7.83
CA MET A 174 12.15 -0.43 -8.78
C MET A 174 11.76 0.91 -8.14
N ILE A 175 10.62 0.96 -7.44
CA ILE A 175 10.13 2.17 -6.76
C ILE A 175 11.13 2.62 -5.68
N LEU A 176 11.53 1.71 -4.79
CA LEU A 176 12.43 2.04 -3.68
C LEU A 176 13.81 2.47 -4.19
N TYR A 177 14.31 1.86 -5.25
CA TYR A 177 15.56 2.27 -5.88
C TYR A 177 15.46 3.66 -6.52
N ALA A 178 14.37 3.97 -7.21
CA ALA A 178 14.14 5.29 -7.80
C ALA A 178 14.12 6.40 -6.73
N HIS A 179 13.53 6.13 -5.56
CA HIS A 179 13.39 7.08 -4.46
C HIS A 179 14.50 6.95 -3.39
N ARG A 180 15.56 6.17 -3.60
CA ARG A 180 16.59 5.88 -2.60
C ARG A 180 17.22 7.10 -1.94
N GLN A 181 17.39 8.20 -2.69
CA GLN A 181 17.99 9.43 -2.15
C GLN A 181 17.09 10.12 -1.12
N GLU A 182 15.78 10.03 -1.28
CA GLU A 182 14.79 10.57 -0.33
C GLU A 182 14.67 9.66 0.89
N LEU A 183 14.70 8.35 0.66
CA LEU A 183 14.57 7.33 1.71
C LEU A 183 15.81 7.26 2.59
N THR A 184 17.01 7.42 2.05
CA THR A 184 18.27 7.38 2.81
C THR A 184 18.54 8.64 3.65
N LYS A 185 17.87 9.76 3.35
CA LYS A 185 17.92 10.98 4.17
C LYS A 185 17.06 10.89 5.43
N PHE A 186 16.19 9.89 5.51
CA PHE A 186 15.32 9.70 6.65
C PHE A 186 16.09 9.05 7.80
N ILE A 187 16.29 9.81 8.88
CA ILE A 187 16.76 9.29 10.18
C ILE A 187 15.52 9.25 11.07
N PRO A 188 15.05 8.07 11.50
CA PRO A 188 13.94 7.99 12.44
C PRO A 188 14.28 8.77 13.71
N ALA A 189 13.34 9.60 14.17
CA ALA A 189 13.53 10.43 15.37
C ALA A 189 13.83 9.60 16.64
N ASN A 190 13.58 8.28 16.63
CA ASN A 190 13.72 7.35 17.74
C ASN A 190 14.35 6.00 17.34
N GLN A 191 15.48 6.03 16.65
CA GLN A 191 16.16 4.79 16.24
C GLN A 191 16.48 3.88 17.43
N GLN A 192 16.85 4.44 18.57
CA GLN A 192 17.13 3.65 19.81
C GLN A 192 15.87 2.97 20.38
N GLU A 193 14.71 3.62 20.33
CA GLU A 193 13.44 3.01 20.76
C GLU A 193 12.99 1.90 19.82
N LEU A 194 13.16 2.08 18.52
CA LEU A 194 12.86 1.04 17.52
C LEU A 194 13.77 -0.18 17.68
N GLU A 195 15.08 0.02 17.82
CA GLU A 195 16.03 -1.07 18.11
C GLU A 195 15.71 -1.80 19.42
N ARG A 196 15.22 -1.07 20.42
CA ARG A 196 14.81 -1.64 21.70
C ARG A 196 13.54 -2.47 21.55
N LEU A 197 12.56 -1.96 20.82
CA LEU A 197 11.33 -2.68 20.50
C LEU A 197 11.61 -3.94 19.67
N GLU A 198 12.51 -3.87 18.70
CA GLU A 198 12.95 -5.01 17.91
C GLU A 198 13.58 -6.12 18.76
N LYS A 199 14.47 -5.74 19.65
CA LYS A 199 15.09 -6.69 20.58
C LYS A 199 14.06 -7.36 21.47
N MET A 200 13.07 -6.60 21.94
CA MET A 200 11.96 -7.15 22.74
C MET A 200 11.09 -8.12 21.93
N LEU A 201 10.70 -7.75 20.72
CA LEU A 201 9.87 -8.59 19.85
C LEU A 201 10.61 -9.86 19.42
N ASN A 202 11.89 -9.76 19.07
CA ASN A 202 12.72 -10.92 18.76
C ASN A 202 12.87 -11.86 19.97
N TYR A 203 13.07 -11.31 21.15
CA TYR A 203 13.13 -12.11 22.38
C TYR A 203 11.80 -12.82 22.64
N LEU A 204 10.68 -12.12 22.52
CA LEU A 204 9.35 -12.70 22.70
C LEU A 204 9.07 -13.81 21.66
N ASN A 205 9.45 -13.60 20.41
CA ASN A 205 9.27 -14.60 19.34
C ASN A 205 10.13 -15.86 19.56
N LEU A 206 11.33 -15.72 20.11
CA LEU A 206 12.20 -16.86 20.41
C LEU A 206 11.79 -17.62 21.68
N HIS A 207 11.13 -16.94 22.64
CA HIS A 207 10.81 -17.47 23.96
C HIS A 207 9.30 -17.50 24.24
N PHE A 208 8.44 -17.41 23.20
CA PHE A 208 6.97 -17.33 23.40
C PHE A 208 6.38 -18.58 24.12
N ALA A 209 7.06 -19.72 24.06
CA ALA A 209 6.66 -20.95 24.77
C ALA A 209 7.19 -21.06 26.20
N GLU A 210 8.00 -20.09 26.66
CA GLU A 210 8.60 -20.08 27.99
C GLU A 210 7.85 -19.10 28.91
N VAL A 211 7.98 -19.31 30.23
CA VAL A 211 7.46 -18.35 31.21
C VAL A 211 8.39 -17.13 31.22
N ILE A 212 7.96 -16.04 30.64
CA ILE A 212 8.70 -14.78 30.63
C ILE A 212 8.35 -14.01 31.91
N SER A 213 9.35 -13.84 32.82
CA SER A 213 9.21 -12.94 33.94
C SER A 213 9.74 -11.55 33.57
N LEU A 214 9.01 -10.51 33.94
CA LEU A 214 9.42 -9.12 33.83
C LEU A 214 10.40 -8.78 34.96
#